data_f462c7de34d5418cba7102820f250cf3
#
_entry.id   f462c7de34d5418cba7102820f250cf3
#
_cell.length_a   1.000
_cell.length_b   1.000
_cell.length_c   1.000
_cell.angle_alpha   90.00
_cell.angle_beta   90.00
_cell.angle_gamma   90.00
#
_symmetry.space_group_name_H-M   'P 1'
#
loop_
_entity.id
_entity.type
_entity.pdbx_description
1 polymer ?
#
loop_
_entity_poly.entity_id
_entity_poly.type
_entity_poly.pdbx_seq_one_letter_code
_entity_poly.pdbx_strand_id
1 'polypeptide(L)'
;ITITAKTTNSQTVRYLITIGIFNALIIGIFMLLGFTIGLIPVILIFMPVILAIPGGIIFMLMLTKAPLRGVFVISGALLGLVMINMAPAGMFGLSIFLGGVLGELVFELLGREKFAAAATGFACYMLGFAVGESFPLTFMKEAYLAQQAANGAEQLSILQQCLDYMNPTLLVIICLLTVIAAYVGSLWGRRLLRTHFKKAGIA
;
A
#
# COMPACT_ATOMS: atom_id res chain seq x y z
N ILE A 1 2.90 25.93 8.28
CA ILE A 1 1.49 25.99 7.81
C ILE A 1 0.63 25.51 8.98
N THR A 2 -0.03 26.44 9.66
CA THR A 2 -0.88 26.19 10.83
C THR A 2 -2.20 25.57 10.33
N ILE A 3 -2.32 24.26 10.36
CA ILE A 3 -3.57 23.56 10.03
C ILE A 3 -4.41 23.46 11.31
N THR A 4 -5.02 24.57 11.69
CA THR A 4 -6.14 24.62 12.63
C THR A 4 -7.32 25.35 11.99
N ALA A 5 -7.60 25.08 10.73
CA ALA A 5 -8.86 25.50 10.13
C ALA A 5 -9.89 24.40 10.43
N LYS A 6 -10.96 24.80 11.14
CA LYS A 6 -12.19 24.02 11.30
C LYS A 6 -12.69 23.67 9.89
N THR A 7 -12.37 22.46 9.42
CA THR A 7 -12.74 22.00 8.07
C THR A 7 -14.27 22.04 7.98
N THR A 8 -14.80 22.82 7.07
CA THR A 8 -16.24 22.86 6.80
C THR A 8 -16.67 21.49 6.26
N ASN A 9 -17.85 21.00 6.61
CA ASN A 9 -18.36 19.71 6.14
C ASN A 9 -18.18 19.50 4.62
N SER A 10 -18.34 20.54 3.81
CA SER A 10 -18.10 20.52 2.36
C SER A 10 -16.64 20.23 1.98
N GLN A 11 -15.67 20.74 2.75
CA GLN A 11 -14.24 20.48 2.48
C GLN A 11 -13.85 19.05 2.86
N THR A 12 -14.38 18.53 3.96
CA THR A 12 -14.17 17.14 4.38
C THR A 12 -14.67 16.16 3.33
N VAL A 13 -15.86 16.38 2.78
CA VAL A 13 -16.44 15.55 1.71
C VAL A 13 -15.55 15.58 0.46
N ARG A 14 -15.05 16.74 0.06
CA ARG A 14 -14.11 16.86 -1.09
C ARG A 14 -12.83 16.07 -0.85
N TYR A 15 -12.26 16.13 0.34
CA TYR A 15 -11.05 15.37 0.69
C TYR A 15 -11.31 13.86 0.68
N LEU A 16 -12.45 13.40 1.20
CA LEU A 16 -12.83 11.99 1.17
C LEU A 16 -12.99 11.48 -0.27
N ILE A 17 -13.64 12.25 -1.13
CA ILE A 17 -13.76 11.93 -2.56
C ILE A 17 -12.37 11.84 -3.20
N THR A 18 -11.50 12.80 -2.91
CA THR A 18 -10.12 12.80 -3.42
C THR A 18 -9.35 11.56 -2.95
N ILE A 19 -9.43 11.21 -1.67
CA ILE A 19 -8.81 9.99 -1.13
C ILE A 19 -9.36 8.75 -1.84
N GLY A 20 -10.67 8.68 -2.06
CA GLY A 20 -11.31 7.59 -2.79
C GLY A 20 -10.76 7.43 -4.22
N ILE A 21 -10.64 8.55 -4.96
CA ILE A 21 -10.11 8.55 -6.34
C ILE A 21 -8.65 8.06 -6.36
N PHE A 22 -7.80 8.55 -5.46
CA PHE A 22 -6.41 8.13 -5.40
C PHE A 22 -6.27 6.65 -4.99
N ASN A 23 -7.10 6.17 -4.07
CA ASN A 23 -7.12 4.76 -3.70
C ASN A 23 -7.63 3.87 -4.85
N ALA A 24 -8.64 4.31 -5.59
CA ALA A 24 -9.10 3.61 -6.79
C ALA A 24 -7.98 3.50 -7.84
N LEU A 25 -7.15 4.56 -8.00
CA LEU A 25 -5.99 4.52 -8.88
C LEU A 25 -4.94 3.50 -8.39
N ILE A 26 -4.65 3.46 -7.09
CA ILE A 26 -3.72 2.48 -6.48
C ILE A 26 -4.23 1.05 -6.71
N ILE A 27 -5.52 0.81 -6.43
CA ILE A 27 -6.16 -0.50 -6.64
C ILE A 27 -6.11 -0.87 -8.13
N GLY A 28 -6.39 0.08 -9.03
CA GLY A 28 -6.31 -0.15 -10.47
C GLY A 28 -4.92 -0.54 -10.94
N ILE A 29 -3.87 0.12 -10.44
CA ILE A 29 -2.47 -0.23 -10.75
C ILE A 29 -2.15 -1.62 -10.19
N PHE A 30 -2.56 -1.92 -8.95
CA PHE A 30 -2.37 -3.24 -8.37
C PHE A 30 -3.02 -4.34 -9.23
N MET A 31 -4.28 -4.15 -9.61
CA MET A 31 -5.01 -5.11 -10.45
C MET A 31 -4.33 -5.26 -11.82
N LEU A 32 -3.96 -4.14 -12.46
CA LEU A 32 -3.27 -4.18 -13.75
C LEU A 32 -1.97 -4.98 -13.67
N LEU A 33 -1.12 -4.71 -12.69
CA LEU A 33 0.14 -5.41 -12.50
C LEU A 33 -0.08 -6.87 -12.10
N GLY A 34 -1.03 -7.14 -11.21
CA GLY A 34 -1.39 -8.50 -10.79
C GLY A 34 -1.83 -9.38 -11.94
N PHE A 35 -2.70 -8.87 -12.82
CA PHE A 35 -3.21 -9.63 -13.97
C PHE A 35 -2.26 -9.69 -15.16
N THR A 36 -1.23 -8.84 -15.22
CA THR A 36 -0.26 -8.87 -16.32
C THR A 36 1.02 -9.60 -15.95
N ILE A 37 1.78 -9.06 -15.03
CA ILE A 37 3.09 -9.59 -14.64
C ILE A 37 3.05 -10.47 -13.38
N GLY A 38 1.99 -10.36 -12.57
CA GLY A 38 1.80 -11.17 -11.36
C GLY A 38 1.52 -12.64 -11.61
N LEU A 39 1.35 -13.05 -12.88
CA LEU A 39 1.27 -14.46 -13.27
C LEU A 39 2.64 -15.19 -13.20
N ILE A 40 3.72 -14.44 -13.07
CA ILE A 40 5.06 -14.98 -12.86
C ILE A 40 5.33 -15.10 -11.35
N PRO A 41 5.54 -16.31 -10.79
CA PRO A 41 5.60 -16.53 -9.33
C PRO A 41 6.61 -15.64 -8.61
N VAL A 42 7.80 -15.47 -9.18
CA VAL A 42 8.83 -14.59 -8.58
C VAL A 42 8.37 -13.13 -8.55
N ILE A 43 7.71 -12.65 -9.60
CA ILE A 43 7.20 -11.27 -9.66
C ILE A 43 6.06 -11.08 -8.66
N LEU A 44 5.18 -12.07 -8.53
CA LEU A 44 4.08 -12.05 -7.55
C LEU A 44 4.63 -11.87 -6.14
N ILE A 45 5.63 -12.66 -5.75
CA ILE A 45 6.28 -12.57 -4.43
C ILE A 45 6.88 -11.17 -4.16
N PHE A 46 7.41 -10.50 -5.19
CA PHE A 46 7.99 -9.15 -5.08
C PHE A 46 6.99 -8.03 -5.39
N MET A 47 5.70 -8.33 -5.52
CA MET A 47 4.67 -7.34 -5.82
C MET A 47 4.64 -6.15 -4.84
N PRO A 48 4.80 -6.33 -3.51
CA PRO A 48 4.85 -5.21 -2.57
C PRO A 48 5.97 -4.21 -2.88
N VAL A 49 7.14 -4.73 -3.29
CA VAL A 49 8.31 -3.91 -3.66
C VAL A 49 8.02 -3.11 -4.92
N ILE A 50 7.46 -3.78 -5.95
CA ILE A 50 7.13 -3.15 -7.23
C ILE A 50 6.09 -2.06 -7.05
N LEU A 51 5.04 -2.32 -6.26
CA LEU A 51 3.95 -1.38 -6.00
C LEU A 51 4.35 -0.21 -5.10
N ALA A 52 5.34 -0.39 -4.24
CA ALA A 52 5.76 0.67 -3.32
C ALA A 52 6.29 1.91 -4.04
N ILE A 53 6.86 1.74 -5.23
CA ILE A 53 7.41 2.88 -6.00
C ILE A 53 6.29 3.76 -6.58
N PRO A 54 5.39 3.27 -7.46
CA PRO A 54 4.28 4.07 -7.96
C PRO A 54 3.32 4.47 -6.85
N GLY A 55 3.08 3.61 -5.88
CA GLY A 55 2.26 3.91 -4.71
C GLY A 55 2.77 5.09 -3.91
N GLY A 56 4.09 5.20 -3.70
CA GLY A 56 4.70 6.33 -3.00
C GLY A 56 4.49 7.66 -3.72
N ILE A 57 4.58 7.67 -5.05
CA ILE A 57 4.29 8.86 -5.86
C ILE A 57 2.83 9.28 -5.66
N ILE A 58 1.91 8.34 -5.79
CA ILE A 58 0.47 8.60 -5.68
C ILE A 58 0.10 9.05 -4.27
N PHE A 59 0.66 8.41 -3.24
CA PHE A 59 0.42 8.77 -1.85
C PHE A 59 0.91 10.19 -1.52
N MET A 60 2.10 10.57 -1.99
CA MET A 60 2.60 11.94 -1.78
C MET A 60 1.70 12.98 -2.46
N LEU A 61 1.18 12.68 -3.65
CA LEU A 61 0.19 13.52 -4.33
C LEU A 61 -1.13 13.58 -3.55
N MET A 62 -1.63 12.45 -3.07
CA MET A 62 -2.85 12.37 -2.29
C MET A 62 -2.77 13.19 -1.00
N LEU A 63 -1.69 13.07 -0.23
CA LEU A 63 -1.48 13.82 1.02
C LEU A 63 -1.43 15.34 0.81
N THR A 64 -0.93 15.80 -0.35
CA THR A 64 -0.93 17.24 -0.67
C THR A 64 -2.30 17.75 -1.11
N LYS A 65 -3.11 16.92 -1.78
CA LYS A 65 -4.44 17.30 -2.28
C LYS A 65 -5.55 17.11 -1.26
N ALA A 66 -5.39 16.17 -0.34
CA ALA A 66 -6.34 15.87 0.72
C ALA A 66 -5.63 15.75 2.08
N PRO A 67 -5.24 16.86 2.72
CA PRO A 67 -4.54 16.87 4.01
C PRO A 67 -5.53 16.58 5.16
N LEU A 68 -6.21 15.44 5.09
CA LEU A 68 -7.15 14.98 6.10
C LEU A 68 -6.43 14.11 7.14
N ARG A 69 -6.92 14.11 8.38
CA ARG A 69 -6.49 13.12 9.39
C ARG A 69 -7.11 11.77 9.05
N GLY A 70 -6.35 10.70 9.26
CA GLY A 70 -6.83 9.34 8.99
C GLY A 70 -6.65 8.89 7.54
N VAL A 71 -5.89 9.61 6.70
CA VAL A 71 -5.68 9.25 5.29
C VAL A 71 -5.13 7.83 5.15
N PHE A 72 -4.14 7.46 5.96
CA PHE A 72 -3.55 6.11 5.94
C PHE A 72 -4.55 5.05 6.43
N VAL A 73 -5.34 5.35 7.47
CA VAL A 73 -6.37 4.44 7.99
C VAL A 73 -7.45 4.21 6.94
N ILE A 74 -7.95 5.27 6.31
CA ILE A 74 -8.97 5.19 5.25
C ILE A 74 -8.42 4.38 4.06
N SER A 75 -7.19 4.65 3.64
CA SER A 75 -6.55 3.92 2.54
C SER A 75 -6.34 2.44 2.91
N GLY A 76 -5.91 2.16 4.14
CA GLY A 76 -5.75 0.81 4.66
C GLY A 76 -7.08 0.05 4.73
N ALA A 77 -8.16 0.71 5.12
CA ALA A 77 -9.49 0.12 5.14
C ALA A 77 -10.00 -0.19 3.72
N LEU A 78 -9.88 0.77 2.79
CA LEU A 78 -10.34 0.59 1.41
C LEU A 78 -9.59 -0.52 0.69
N LEU A 79 -8.26 -0.49 0.70
CA LEU A 79 -7.47 -1.54 0.06
C LEU A 79 -7.60 -2.87 0.81
N GLY A 80 -7.62 -2.84 2.15
CA GLY A 80 -7.79 -4.03 2.98
C GLY A 80 -9.11 -4.75 2.72
N LEU A 81 -10.22 -4.02 2.53
CA LEU A 81 -11.50 -4.60 2.16
C LEU A 81 -11.46 -5.28 0.78
N VAL A 82 -10.79 -4.67 -0.20
CA VAL A 82 -10.63 -5.27 -1.53
C VAL A 82 -9.79 -6.54 -1.46
N MET A 83 -8.75 -6.57 -0.60
CA MET A 83 -7.80 -7.68 -0.50
C MET A 83 -8.18 -8.75 0.55
N ILE A 84 -9.31 -8.60 1.24
CA ILE A 84 -9.66 -9.45 2.39
C ILE A 84 -9.74 -10.93 2.04
N ASN A 85 -10.23 -11.24 0.84
CA ASN A 85 -10.40 -12.61 0.37
C ASN A 85 -9.19 -13.17 -0.40
N MET A 86 -8.10 -12.41 -0.53
CA MET A 86 -6.92 -12.86 -1.27
C MET A 86 -6.00 -13.77 -0.46
N ALA A 87 -6.16 -13.82 0.86
CA ALA A 87 -5.39 -14.71 1.74
C ALA A 87 -6.28 -15.34 2.82
N PRO A 88 -5.86 -16.48 3.40
CA PRO A 88 -6.61 -17.17 4.44
C PRO A 88 -6.96 -16.27 5.63
N ALA A 89 -8.13 -16.49 6.19
CA ALA A 89 -8.64 -15.75 7.36
C ALA A 89 -8.65 -14.22 7.21
N GLY A 90 -8.64 -13.69 5.99
CA GLY A 90 -8.59 -12.24 5.75
C GLY A 90 -7.26 -11.58 6.14
N MET A 91 -6.20 -12.38 6.33
CA MET A 91 -4.90 -11.89 6.81
C MET A 91 -4.32 -10.78 5.95
N PHE A 92 -4.50 -10.84 4.61
CA PHE A 92 -3.99 -9.81 3.73
C PHE A 92 -4.66 -8.46 4.00
N GLY A 93 -5.99 -8.43 3.99
CA GLY A 93 -6.75 -7.21 4.27
C GLY A 93 -6.50 -6.65 5.66
N LEU A 94 -6.46 -7.52 6.69
CA LEU A 94 -6.21 -7.13 8.06
C LEU A 94 -4.81 -6.51 8.22
N SER A 95 -3.78 -7.11 7.63
CA SER A 95 -2.41 -6.59 7.70
C SER A 95 -2.26 -5.24 7.00
N ILE A 96 -2.92 -5.03 5.86
CA ILE A 96 -2.96 -3.73 5.17
C ILE A 96 -3.63 -2.67 6.05
N PHE A 97 -4.76 -3.01 6.67
CA PHE A 97 -5.46 -2.11 7.57
C PHE A 97 -4.60 -1.72 8.78
N LEU A 98 -3.96 -2.70 9.43
CA LEU A 98 -3.04 -2.45 10.55
C LEU A 98 -1.83 -1.61 10.12
N GLY A 99 -1.28 -1.87 8.92
CA GLY A 99 -0.24 -1.05 8.33
C GLY A 99 -0.68 0.41 8.13
N GLY A 100 -1.95 0.61 7.71
CA GLY A 100 -2.56 1.94 7.62
C GLY A 100 -2.69 2.63 8.98
N VAL A 101 -3.13 1.91 10.01
CA VAL A 101 -3.22 2.43 11.39
C VAL A 101 -1.83 2.83 11.90
N LEU A 102 -0.83 1.96 11.76
CA LEU A 102 0.55 2.26 12.14
C LEU A 102 1.11 3.45 11.35
N GLY A 103 0.83 3.51 10.05
CA GLY A 103 1.24 4.61 9.18
C GLY A 103 0.66 5.95 9.64
N GLU A 104 -0.61 6.00 10.01
CA GLU A 104 -1.24 7.20 10.55
C GLU A 104 -0.65 7.61 11.89
N LEU A 105 -0.45 6.66 12.81
CA LEU A 105 0.18 6.92 14.11
C LEU A 105 1.58 7.51 13.97
N VAL A 106 2.42 6.91 13.12
CA VAL A 106 3.77 7.42 12.86
C VAL A 106 3.72 8.80 12.19
N PHE A 107 2.79 9.03 11.28
CA PHE A 107 2.60 10.30 10.60
C PHE A 107 2.22 11.41 11.58
N GLU A 108 1.34 11.14 12.55
CA GLU A 108 0.98 12.09 13.61
C GLU A 108 2.15 12.34 14.58
N LEU A 109 2.83 11.28 15.05
CA LEU A 109 3.91 11.38 16.03
C LEU A 109 5.14 12.13 15.50
N LEU A 110 5.51 11.93 14.24
CA LEU A 110 6.65 12.61 13.62
C LEU A 110 6.35 14.04 13.16
N GLY A 111 5.07 14.42 13.12
CA GLY A 111 4.59 15.73 12.69
C GLY A 111 4.26 15.74 11.20
N ARG A 112 2.96 15.88 10.91
CA ARG A 112 2.33 15.79 9.57
C ARG A 112 2.92 16.75 8.52
N GLU A 113 3.57 17.81 8.95
CA GLU A 113 4.18 18.80 8.07
C GLU A 113 5.50 18.33 7.45
N LYS A 114 6.11 17.30 8.06
CA LYS A 114 7.43 16.82 7.66
C LYS A 114 7.29 15.76 6.55
N PHE A 115 8.08 15.90 5.51
CA PHE A 115 8.18 14.87 4.47
C PHE A 115 8.59 13.50 5.04
N ALA A 116 9.50 13.48 6.00
CA ALA A 116 9.94 12.24 6.65
C ALA A 116 8.76 11.51 7.31
N ALA A 117 7.84 12.25 7.96
CA ALA A 117 6.65 11.67 8.56
C ALA A 117 5.74 11.00 7.51
N ALA A 118 5.50 11.69 6.39
CA ALA A 118 4.70 11.15 5.29
C ALA A 118 5.35 9.90 4.66
N ALA A 119 6.66 9.94 4.41
CA ALA A 119 7.41 8.83 3.83
C ALA A 119 7.47 7.61 4.78
N THR A 120 7.68 7.83 6.09
CA THR A 120 7.69 6.75 7.08
C THR A 120 6.29 6.18 7.28
N GLY A 121 5.26 7.03 7.34
CA GLY A 121 3.86 6.57 7.39
C GLY A 121 3.51 5.69 6.19
N PHE A 122 3.91 6.09 4.99
CA PHE A 122 3.72 5.28 3.79
C PHE A 122 4.53 3.97 3.82
N ALA A 123 5.76 4.00 4.36
CA ALA A 123 6.56 2.78 4.53
C ALA A 123 5.89 1.79 5.50
N CYS A 124 5.30 2.26 6.61
CA CYS A 124 4.52 1.42 7.53
C CYS A 124 3.28 0.82 6.85
N TYR A 125 2.57 1.62 6.03
CA TYR A 125 1.43 1.15 5.25
C TYR A 125 1.83 0.05 4.27
N MET A 126 2.91 0.23 3.51
CA MET A 126 3.43 -0.76 2.57
C MET A 126 4.03 -1.99 3.25
N LEU A 127 4.56 -1.83 4.47
CA LEU A 127 4.99 -2.97 5.28
C LEU A 127 3.80 -3.85 5.67
N GLY A 128 2.65 -3.26 6.03
CA GLY A 128 1.39 -4.00 6.24
C GLY A 128 0.98 -4.79 5.01
N PHE A 129 1.13 -4.21 3.81
CA PHE A 129 0.88 -4.91 2.55
C PHE A 129 1.85 -6.08 2.36
N ALA A 130 3.17 -5.85 2.53
CA ALA A 130 4.19 -6.89 2.36
C ALA A 130 4.02 -8.06 3.34
N VAL A 131 3.72 -7.77 4.62
CA VAL A 131 3.44 -8.80 5.62
C VAL A 131 2.16 -9.55 5.26
N GLY A 132 1.10 -8.85 4.88
CA GLY A 132 -0.18 -9.47 4.53
C GLY A 132 -0.11 -10.43 3.36
N GLU A 133 0.74 -10.16 2.37
CA GLU A 133 1.00 -11.05 1.24
C GLU A 133 1.95 -12.19 1.62
N SER A 134 3.09 -11.87 2.23
CA SER A 134 4.18 -12.83 2.44
C SER A 134 3.98 -13.76 3.64
N PHE A 135 3.30 -13.32 4.70
CA PHE A 135 3.08 -14.12 5.90
C PHE A 135 2.23 -15.37 5.64
N PRO A 136 1.08 -15.28 4.95
CA PRO A 136 0.30 -16.47 4.62
C PRO A 136 1.05 -17.44 3.70
N LEU A 137 1.82 -16.92 2.74
CA LEU A 137 2.66 -17.74 1.85
C LEU A 137 3.76 -18.49 2.62
N THR A 138 4.19 -17.97 3.76
CA THR A 138 5.27 -18.58 4.56
C THR A 138 4.73 -19.55 5.61
N PHE A 139 3.70 -19.16 6.37
CA PHE A 139 3.27 -19.85 7.58
C PHE A 139 1.88 -20.50 7.47
N MET A 140 1.09 -20.20 6.44
CA MET A 140 -0.28 -20.71 6.26
C MET A 140 -0.47 -21.45 4.93
N LYS A 141 0.56 -22.16 4.48
CA LYS A 141 0.63 -22.81 3.15
C LYS A 141 -0.58 -23.69 2.85
N GLU A 142 -0.93 -24.60 3.76
CA GLU A 142 -2.05 -25.52 3.58
C GLU A 142 -3.40 -24.80 3.51
N ALA A 143 -3.62 -23.83 4.41
CA ALA A 143 -4.85 -23.03 4.40
C ALA A 143 -4.97 -22.20 3.12
N TYR A 144 -3.84 -21.69 2.60
CA TYR A 144 -3.83 -20.92 1.37
C TYR A 144 -4.15 -21.80 0.14
N LEU A 145 -3.54 -22.98 0.06
CA LEU A 145 -3.86 -23.96 -0.99
C LEU A 145 -5.33 -24.37 -0.94
N ALA A 146 -5.87 -24.66 0.24
CA ALA A 146 -7.26 -25.04 0.40
C ALA A 146 -8.23 -23.92 -0.06
N GLN A 147 -7.92 -22.67 0.27
CA GLN A 147 -8.73 -21.53 -0.17
C GLN A 147 -8.68 -21.33 -1.68
N GLN A 148 -7.52 -21.50 -2.31
CA GLN A 148 -7.34 -21.25 -3.74
C GLN A 148 -7.72 -22.44 -4.63
N ALA A 149 -7.87 -23.62 -4.07
CA ALA A 149 -8.29 -24.82 -4.81
C ALA A 149 -9.64 -24.63 -5.55
N ALA A 150 -10.50 -23.74 -5.05
CA ALA A 150 -11.77 -23.40 -5.68
C ALA A 150 -11.63 -22.45 -6.89
N ASN A 151 -10.46 -21.80 -7.09
CA ASN A 151 -10.25 -20.73 -8.08
C ASN A 151 -9.71 -21.24 -9.43
N GLY A 152 -9.38 -22.51 -9.56
CA GLY A 152 -8.91 -23.15 -10.79
C GLY A 152 -7.46 -23.63 -10.77
N ALA A 153 -7.16 -24.60 -11.63
CA ALA A 153 -5.88 -25.33 -11.63
C ALA A 153 -4.66 -24.47 -11.99
N GLU A 154 -4.83 -23.47 -12.86
CA GLU A 154 -3.72 -22.59 -13.29
C GLU A 154 -3.27 -21.69 -12.16
N GLN A 155 -4.19 -21.05 -11.45
CA GLN A 155 -3.88 -20.22 -10.28
C GLN A 155 -3.26 -21.05 -9.16
N LEU A 156 -3.69 -22.29 -8.99
CA LEU A 156 -3.14 -23.20 -8.02
C LEU A 156 -1.67 -23.55 -8.31
N SER A 157 -1.31 -23.75 -9.58
CA SER A 157 0.07 -24.05 -9.99
C SER A 157 1.03 -22.90 -9.74
N ILE A 158 0.61 -21.66 -10.01
CA ILE A 158 1.37 -20.44 -9.72
C ILE A 158 1.58 -20.31 -8.20
N LEU A 159 0.51 -20.51 -7.44
CA LEU A 159 0.58 -20.44 -5.98
C LEU A 159 1.52 -21.50 -5.41
N GLN A 160 1.47 -22.74 -5.87
CA GLN A 160 2.37 -23.80 -5.42
C GLN A 160 3.84 -23.41 -5.62
N GLN A 161 4.21 -22.86 -6.77
CA GLN A 161 5.55 -22.36 -7.02
C GLN A 161 5.94 -21.22 -6.06
N CYS A 162 5.02 -20.28 -5.78
CA CYS A 162 5.26 -19.24 -4.78
C CYS A 162 5.54 -19.83 -3.40
N LEU A 163 4.75 -20.84 -2.98
CA LEU A 163 4.90 -21.50 -1.68
C LEU A 163 6.23 -22.26 -1.55
N ASP A 164 6.76 -22.81 -2.65
CA ASP A 164 8.05 -23.50 -2.67
C ASP A 164 9.22 -22.53 -2.47
N TYR A 165 9.12 -21.33 -3.03
CA TYR A 165 10.14 -20.29 -2.87
C TYR A 165 10.08 -19.60 -1.51
N MET A 166 8.88 -19.49 -0.91
CA MET A 166 8.68 -18.71 0.31
C MET A 166 9.23 -19.39 1.56
N ASN A 167 10.05 -18.63 2.28
CA ASN A 167 10.63 -18.99 3.57
C ASN A 167 10.77 -17.73 4.45
N PRO A 168 10.99 -17.87 5.78
CA PRO A 168 11.07 -16.74 6.71
C PRO A 168 12.16 -15.71 6.34
N THR A 169 13.28 -16.16 5.79
CA THR A 169 14.37 -15.26 5.36
C THR A 169 13.92 -14.39 4.20
N LEU A 170 13.28 -14.98 3.18
CA LEU A 170 12.77 -14.24 2.03
C LEU A 170 11.67 -13.24 2.43
N LEU A 171 10.79 -13.62 3.37
CA LEU A 171 9.80 -12.71 3.94
C LEU A 171 10.45 -11.44 4.52
N VAL A 172 11.50 -11.59 5.34
CA VAL A 172 12.22 -10.44 5.92
C VAL A 172 12.86 -9.59 4.82
N ILE A 173 13.47 -10.23 3.82
CA ILE A 173 14.07 -9.51 2.68
C ILE A 173 13.02 -8.69 1.92
N ILE A 174 11.84 -9.27 1.63
CA ILE A 174 10.74 -8.57 0.95
C ILE A 174 10.28 -7.37 1.78
N CYS A 175 10.09 -7.54 3.10
CA CYS A 175 9.70 -6.44 3.98
C CYS A 175 10.72 -5.30 3.95
N LEU A 176 12.02 -5.60 4.04
CA LEU A 176 13.09 -4.60 3.97
C LEU A 176 13.14 -3.88 2.63
N LEU A 177 13.06 -4.63 1.52
CA LEU A 177 13.06 -4.08 0.17
C LEU A 177 11.81 -3.21 -0.06
N THR A 178 10.65 -3.62 0.45
CA THR A 178 9.41 -2.83 0.36
C THR A 178 9.54 -1.49 1.09
N VAL A 179 10.12 -1.48 2.29
CA VAL A 179 10.40 -0.23 3.02
C VAL A 179 11.32 0.69 2.21
N ILE A 180 12.42 0.15 1.67
CA ILE A 180 13.35 0.92 0.83
C ILE A 180 12.64 1.48 -0.40
N ALA A 181 11.87 0.64 -1.11
CA ALA A 181 11.12 1.03 -2.29
C ALA A 181 10.04 2.10 -1.98
N ALA A 182 9.40 2.01 -0.81
CA ALA A 182 8.44 3.01 -0.33
C ALA A 182 9.10 4.39 -0.13
N TYR A 183 10.29 4.43 0.45
CA TYR A 183 11.05 5.68 0.56
C TYR A 183 11.47 6.23 -0.81
N VAL A 184 11.94 5.37 -1.72
CA VAL A 184 12.31 5.77 -3.09
C VAL A 184 11.10 6.36 -3.82
N GLY A 185 9.95 5.68 -3.78
CA GLY A 185 8.70 6.16 -4.37
C GLY A 185 8.24 7.50 -3.78
N SER A 186 8.33 7.65 -2.45
CA SER A 186 8.01 8.90 -1.76
C SER A 186 8.94 10.05 -2.17
N LEU A 187 10.23 9.79 -2.32
CA LEU A 187 11.21 10.78 -2.81
C LEU A 187 10.91 11.21 -4.24
N TRP A 188 10.55 10.28 -5.12
CA TRP A 188 10.14 10.59 -6.49
C TRP A 188 8.85 11.41 -6.50
N GLY A 189 7.86 11.04 -5.70
CA GLY A 189 6.62 11.81 -5.53
C GLY A 189 6.91 13.26 -5.10
N ARG A 190 7.79 13.44 -4.10
CA ARG A 190 8.23 14.77 -3.68
C ARG A 190 8.93 15.57 -4.77
N ARG A 191 9.79 14.93 -5.57
CA ARG A 191 10.48 15.59 -6.70
C ARG A 191 9.48 16.04 -7.76
N LEU A 192 8.54 15.17 -8.16
CA LEU A 192 7.49 15.49 -9.12
C LEU A 192 6.63 16.67 -8.66
N LEU A 193 6.22 16.67 -7.38
CA LEU A 193 5.48 17.77 -6.78
C LEU A 193 6.24 19.09 -6.89
N ARG A 194 7.54 19.11 -6.51
CA ARG A 194 8.36 20.33 -6.57
C ARG A 194 8.57 20.85 -7.98
N THR A 195 8.71 19.98 -8.98
CA THR A 195 8.99 20.37 -10.36
C THR A 195 7.76 20.90 -11.08
N HIS A 196 6.61 20.25 -10.89
CA HIS A 196 5.38 20.60 -11.63
C HIS A 196 4.54 21.66 -10.94
N PHE A 197 4.47 21.66 -9.61
CA PHE A 197 3.62 22.61 -8.88
C PHE A 197 4.28 23.99 -8.68
N LYS A 198 5.61 24.10 -8.56
CA LYS A 198 6.32 25.38 -8.59
C LYS A 198 6.18 26.09 -9.95
N LYS A 199 6.18 25.34 -11.05
CA LYS A 199 5.97 25.91 -12.40
C LYS A 199 4.54 26.38 -12.65
N ALA A 200 3.57 25.81 -11.95
CA ALA A 200 2.15 26.16 -12.08
C ALA A 200 1.70 27.30 -11.14
N GLY A 201 2.60 27.90 -10.34
CA GLY A 201 2.28 28.99 -9.43
C GLY A 201 1.30 28.64 -8.30
N ILE A 202 1.20 27.36 -7.95
CA ILE A 202 0.24 26.83 -6.96
C ILE A 202 0.94 26.47 -5.63
N ALA A 203 2.20 26.84 -5.47
CA ALA A 203 2.99 26.65 -4.23
C ALA A 203 3.56 27.96 -3.74
#